data_58ea50419deda5a00e855b3086c094d5
#
_entry.id   58ea50419deda5a00e855b3086c094d5
#
_cell.length_a   1.000
_cell.length_b   1.000
_cell.length_c   1.000
_cell.angle_alpha   90.00
_cell.angle_beta   90.00
_cell.angle_gamma   90.00
#
_symmetry.space_group_name_H-M   'P 1'
#
loop_
_entity.id
_entity.type
_entity.pdbx_description
1 polymer ?
#
loop_
_entity_poly.entity_id
_entity_poly.type
_entity_poly.pdbx_seq_one_letter_code
_entity_poly.pdbx_strand_id
1 'polypeptide(L)'
;PFYTIHIPSKFDRYGVYAGSDGYYFGDDLERNLAFQRAFLTWIRDGNVNVDIVHCHDHHTGLIPFMMKYAYEFQPLSSIPTVFTIHNERYQGAFGWSKQFLLPQFDSWKSGLLEWANVINPLASAVRCAYKVTTVSPNYMNELMYDSAGLEQLFRSESWKSVGILNGIDNEVWDPSTDPMIEYHLKKDIIKYKTENKKILCKITGLDPNLPLYGFIGRLVLEKGAEFIAGLIDTWLSRHKNINFVILGTGDKSIESAFQSVAYKHASNVACMLAYNETMSHKIYAGADFLLMPSRVEPCGLNQMFAMRYGTLPIVRTTGGLKDSVKDISEEGGVGIRFDHMNF
;
A
#
# COMPACT_ATOMS: atom_id res chain seq x y z
N PRO A 1 -0.03 -22.08 11.87
CA PRO A 1 -1.34 -21.79 12.44
C PRO A 1 -1.65 -20.30 12.39
N PHE A 2 -2.90 -19.94 12.20
CA PHE A 2 -3.40 -18.57 12.21
C PHE A 2 -4.13 -18.35 13.56
N TYR A 3 -3.79 -17.26 14.25
CA TYR A 3 -4.39 -16.91 15.55
C TYR A 3 -5.07 -15.55 15.46
N THR A 4 -6.23 -15.41 16.07
CA THR A 4 -6.94 -14.14 16.18
C THR A 4 -7.02 -13.73 17.66
N ILE A 5 -6.83 -12.44 17.91
CA ILE A 5 -6.99 -11.85 19.24
C ILE A 5 -8.32 -11.12 19.25
N HIS A 6 -9.27 -11.63 20.05
CA HIS A 6 -10.56 -11.00 20.22
C HIS A 6 -10.54 -10.11 21.47
N ILE A 7 -10.74 -8.81 21.28
CA ILE A 7 -10.84 -7.83 22.36
C ILE A 7 -12.21 -7.15 22.23
N PRO A 8 -13.19 -7.52 23.10
CA PRO A 8 -14.52 -6.94 23.06
C PRO A 8 -14.50 -5.42 23.08
N SER A 9 -15.39 -4.78 22.37
CA SER A 9 -15.55 -3.32 22.22
C SER A 9 -14.38 -2.59 21.53
N LYS A 10 -13.31 -3.29 21.14
CA LYS A 10 -12.16 -2.67 20.46
C LYS A 10 -12.10 -2.99 18.98
N PHE A 11 -12.36 -4.24 18.57
CA PHE A 11 -12.23 -4.69 17.18
C PHE A 11 -13.53 -5.29 16.59
N ASP A 12 -14.55 -5.51 17.40
CA ASP A 12 -15.87 -6.04 17.04
C ASP A 12 -16.81 -4.95 16.52
N ARG A 13 -16.32 -4.12 15.59
CA ARG A 13 -17.08 -3.00 15.01
C ARG A 13 -16.81 -2.85 13.51
N TYR A 14 -17.72 -2.20 12.81
CA TYR A 14 -17.60 -1.98 11.38
C TYR A 14 -16.39 -1.10 11.05
N GLY A 15 -15.63 -1.52 10.02
CA GLY A 15 -14.45 -0.81 9.52
C GLY A 15 -13.16 -1.15 10.24
N VAL A 16 -12.04 -0.92 9.57
CA VAL A 16 -10.69 -1.20 10.10
C VAL A 16 -10.08 0.04 10.73
N TYR A 17 -10.07 1.14 10.01
CA TYR A 17 -9.46 2.42 10.41
C TYR A 17 -10.49 3.50 10.74
N ALA A 18 -11.65 3.43 10.10
CA ALA A 18 -12.71 4.42 10.23
C ALA A 18 -14.08 3.73 10.34
N GLY A 19 -15.05 4.42 10.95
CA GLY A 19 -16.43 3.97 11.04
C GLY A 19 -17.18 4.12 9.72
N SER A 20 -18.45 3.73 9.71
CA SER A 20 -19.34 3.88 8.56
C SER A 20 -19.60 5.34 8.16
N ASP A 21 -19.30 6.28 9.06
CA ASP A 21 -19.35 7.73 8.86
C ASP A 21 -18.10 8.28 8.15
N GLY A 22 -17.08 7.44 7.92
CA GLY A 22 -15.82 7.81 7.29
C GLY A 22 -14.79 8.48 8.22
N TYR A 23 -15.12 8.69 9.50
CA TYR A 23 -14.21 9.26 10.47
C TYR A 23 -13.33 8.19 11.14
N TYR A 24 -12.05 8.52 11.36
CA TYR A 24 -11.13 7.67 12.13
C TYR A 24 -11.64 7.46 13.56
N PHE A 25 -11.36 6.28 14.11
CA PHE A 25 -11.77 5.97 15.47
C PHE A 25 -10.97 6.79 16.48
N GLY A 26 -11.65 7.49 17.39
CA GLY A 26 -11.01 8.33 18.40
C GLY A 26 -10.23 7.57 19.49
N ASP A 27 -10.35 6.23 19.54
CA ASP A 27 -9.68 5.35 20.49
C ASP A 27 -8.60 4.45 19.82
N ASP A 28 -8.06 4.86 18.69
CA ASP A 28 -7.04 4.08 17.95
C ASP A 28 -5.81 3.75 18.79
N LEU A 29 -5.35 4.68 19.62
CA LEU A 29 -4.22 4.44 20.51
C LEU A 29 -4.54 3.30 21.50
N GLU A 30 -5.68 3.39 22.17
CA GLU A 30 -6.14 2.42 23.18
C GLU A 30 -6.36 1.04 22.53
N ARG A 31 -6.90 1.01 21.31
CA ARG A 31 -7.07 -0.22 20.52
C ARG A 31 -5.72 -0.90 20.25
N ASN A 32 -4.81 -0.12 19.65
CA ASN A 32 -3.52 -0.63 19.22
C ASN A 32 -2.68 -1.08 20.41
N LEU A 33 -2.72 -0.37 21.54
CA LEU A 33 -2.06 -0.80 22.77
C LEU A 33 -2.70 -2.04 23.38
N ALA A 34 -4.02 -2.14 23.39
CA ALA A 34 -4.71 -3.32 23.88
C ALA A 34 -4.31 -4.57 23.07
N PHE A 35 -4.25 -4.45 21.74
CA PHE A 35 -3.79 -5.52 20.86
C PHE A 35 -2.34 -5.92 21.16
N GLN A 36 -1.43 -4.95 21.22
CA GLN A 36 -0.01 -5.20 21.46
C GLN A 36 0.24 -5.87 22.82
N ARG A 37 -0.43 -5.40 23.87
CA ARG A 37 -0.32 -6.00 25.21
C ARG A 37 -0.92 -7.39 25.29
N ALA A 38 -2.07 -7.61 24.65
CA ALA A 38 -2.69 -8.94 24.59
C ALA A 38 -1.78 -9.95 23.88
N PHE A 39 -1.19 -9.56 22.76
CA PHE A 39 -0.21 -10.38 22.04
C PHE A 39 1.01 -10.71 22.91
N LEU A 40 1.61 -9.70 23.54
CA LEU A 40 2.78 -9.90 24.41
C LEU A 40 2.47 -10.77 25.62
N THR A 41 1.31 -10.59 26.24
CA THR A 41 0.85 -11.43 27.34
C THR A 41 0.70 -12.89 26.88
N TRP A 42 0.09 -13.10 25.71
CA TRP A 42 -0.14 -14.43 25.16
C TRP A 42 1.17 -15.20 24.91
N ILE A 43 2.21 -14.57 24.35
CA ILE A 43 3.50 -15.22 24.13
C ILE A 43 4.30 -15.36 25.44
N ARG A 44 4.25 -14.36 26.35
CA ARG A 44 4.91 -14.44 27.66
C ARG A 44 4.39 -15.62 28.48
N ASP A 45 3.10 -15.89 28.43
CA ASP A 45 2.46 -16.95 29.19
C ASP A 45 2.69 -18.36 28.59
N GLY A 46 3.56 -18.46 27.58
CA GLY A 46 4.03 -19.73 27.02
C GLY A 46 3.03 -20.44 26.11
N ASN A 47 2.04 -19.72 25.58
CA ASN A 47 1.04 -20.31 24.66
C ASN A 47 1.62 -20.72 23.30
N VAL A 48 2.78 -20.15 22.94
CA VAL A 48 3.53 -20.49 21.73
C VAL A 48 5.03 -20.20 21.93
N ASN A 49 5.88 -21.07 21.39
CA ASN A 49 7.31 -20.80 21.32
C ASN A 49 7.61 -19.88 20.15
N VAL A 50 8.33 -18.78 20.40
CA VAL A 50 8.61 -17.74 19.41
C VAL A 50 10.12 -17.51 19.35
N ASP A 51 10.71 -17.64 18.14
CA ASP A 51 12.13 -17.35 17.90
C ASP A 51 12.34 -15.89 17.46
N ILE A 52 11.37 -15.30 16.77
CA ILE A 52 11.40 -13.92 16.26
C ILE A 52 9.99 -13.35 16.34
N VAL A 53 9.88 -12.06 16.72
CA VAL A 53 8.62 -11.31 16.61
C VAL A 53 8.74 -10.34 15.45
N HIS A 54 7.86 -10.47 14.45
CA HIS A 54 7.80 -9.59 13.29
C HIS A 54 6.62 -8.63 13.41
N CYS A 55 6.92 -7.34 13.51
CA CYS A 55 5.96 -6.26 13.72
C CYS A 55 5.77 -5.46 12.43
N HIS A 56 4.56 -4.91 12.23
CA HIS A 56 4.20 -4.16 11.04
C HIS A 56 3.55 -2.83 11.41
N ASP A 57 4.09 -1.71 10.89
CA ASP A 57 3.60 -0.35 11.05
C ASP A 57 3.40 0.10 12.52
N HIS A 58 2.97 1.33 12.71
CA HIS A 58 2.78 1.94 14.01
C HIS A 58 1.80 1.18 14.92
N HIS A 59 0.86 0.42 14.35
CA HIS A 59 -0.11 -0.40 15.09
C HIS A 59 0.54 -1.45 15.99
N THR A 60 1.76 -1.87 15.66
CA THR A 60 2.58 -2.81 16.43
C THR A 60 3.90 -2.19 16.88
N GLY A 61 4.05 -0.87 16.70
CA GLY A 61 5.32 -0.17 16.82
C GLY A 61 5.88 -0.08 18.24
N LEU A 62 5.07 -0.27 19.26
CA LEU A 62 5.54 -0.27 20.65
C LEU A 62 5.95 -1.66 21.17
N ILE A 63 5.67 -2.72 20.41
CA ILE A 63 6.07 -4.10 20.79
C ILE A 63 7.58 -4.21 21.00
N PRO A 64 8.47 -3.76 20.10
CA PRO A 64 9.91 -3.88 20.30
C PRO A 64 10.41 -3.18 21.57
N PHE A 65 9.86 -2.00 21.89
CA PHE A 65 10.17 -1.31 23.14
C PHE A 65 9.67 -2.07 24.37
N MET A 66 8.40 -2.48 24.37
CA MET A 66 7.79 -3.17 25.51
C MET A 66 8.49 -4.50 25.82
N MET A 67 8.81 -5.30 24.80
CA MET A 67 9.55 -6.56 24.98
C MET A 67 10.90 -6.34 25.64
N LYS A 68 11.61 -5.27 25.28
CA LYS A 68 12.99 -5.07 25.71
C LYS A 68 13.10 -4.32 27.04
N TYR A 69 12.16 -3.43 27.36
CA TYR A 69 12.32 -2.47 28.45
C TYR A 69 11.17 -2.42 29.44
N ALA A 70 9.97 -2.93 29.12
CA ALA A 70 8.87 -2.97 30.08
C ALA A 70 9.03 -4.15 31.07
N TYR A 71 8.88 -3.88 32.36
CA TYR A 71 9.07 -4.89 33.42
C TYR A 71 8.13 -6.08 33.25
N GLU A 72 6.89 -5.82 32.85
CA GLU A 72 5.88 -6.84 32.61
C GLU A 72 6.30 -7.89 31.55
N PHE A 73 7.11 -7.47 30.56
CA PHE A 73 7.50 -8.31 29.42
C PHE A 73 8.99 -8.67 29.41
N GLN A 74 9.70 -8.46 30.52
CA GLN A 74 11.13 -8.77 30.67
C GLN A 74 11.51 -10.20 30.23
N PRO A 75 10.70 -11.25 30.47
CA PRO A 75 10.99 -12.60 29.99
C PRO A 75 11.14 -12.71 28.45
N LEU A 76 10.59 -11.77 27.68
CA LEU A 76 10.63 -11.73 26.22
C LEU A 76 11.84 -10.94 25.67
N SER A 77 12.64 -10.32 26.53
CA SER A 77 13.67 -9.33 26.14
C SER A 77 14.79 -9.89 25.26
N SER A 78 15.03 -11.20 25.29
CA SER A 78 16.03 -11.90 24.45
C SER A 78 15.53 -12.25 23.05
N ILE A 79 14.22 -12.21 22.81
CA ILE A 79 13.63 -12.53 21.50
C ILE A 79 13.85 -11.34 20.54
N PRO A 80 14.54 -11.53 19.40
CA PRO A 80 14.76 -10.46 18.46
C PRO A 80 13.47 -10.05 17.76
N THR A 81 13.39 -8.75 17.42
CA THR A 81 12.25 -8.18 16.71
C THR A 81 12.63 -7.68 15.32
N VAL A 82 11.80 -7.93 14.33
CA VAL A 82 11.87 -7.32 13.00
C VAL A 82 10.69 -6.35 12.87
N PHE A 83 10.93 -5.19 12.32
CA PHE A 83 9.89 -4.17 12.14
C PHE A 83 9.80 -3.76 10.67
N THR A 84 8.65 -3.99 10.04
CA THR A 84 8.39 -3.60 8.65
C THR A 84 7.53 -2.35 8.57
N ILE A 85 7.98 -1.38 7.79
CA ILE A 85 7.27 -0.13 7.49
C ILE A 85 6.64 -0.25 6.11
N HIS A 86 5.31 -0.21 6.06
CA HIS A 86 4.55 -0.20 4.82
C HIS A 86 4.24 1.22 4.36
N ASN A 87 4.01 2.16 5.31
CA ASN A 87 3.81 3.58 5.01
C ASN A 87 4.21 4.45 6.22
N GLU A 88 5.28 5.21 6.08
CA GLU A 88 5.84 6.06 7.15
C GLU A 88 4.97 7.26 7.50
N ARG A 89 4.02 7.62 6.65
CA ARG A 89 3.08 8.73 6.90
C ARG A 89 2.19 8.48 8.12
N TYR A 90 2.00 7.22 8.47
CA TYR A 90 1.20 6.80 9.62
C TYR A 90 2.11 6.41 10.79
N GLN A 91 2.42 7.38 11.66
CA GLN A 91 3.39 7.21 12.74
C GLN A 91 2.77 6.81 14.08
N GLY A 92 1.46 7.03 14.27
CA GLY A 92 0.73 6.71 15.50
C GLY A 92 1.11 7.59 16.70
N ALA A 93 1.66 8.79 16.46
CA ALA A 93 2.16 9.68 17.49
C ALA A 93 1.07 10.18 18.46
N PHE A 94 1.42 10.29 19.76
CA PHE A 94 0.52 10.77 20.80
C PHE A 94 1.28 11.49 21.93
N GLY A 95 0.54 12.34 22.67
CA GLY A 95 1.13 13.15 23.73
C GLY A 95 1.54 12.34 24.98
N TRP A 96 2.55 12.84 25.69
CA TRP A 96 3.06 12.25 26.94
C TRP A 96 2.01 12.14 28.04
N SER A 97 0.94 12.91 28.01
CA SER A 97 -0.20 12.80 28.95
C SER A 97 -0.86 11.42 28.95
N LYS A 98 -0.66 10.63 27.88
CA LYS A 98 -1.16 9.24 27.74
C LYS A 98 -0.10 8.18 28.05
N GLN A 99 1.08 8.54 28.57
CA GLN A 99 2.14 7.59 28.94
C GLN A 99 1.67 6.52 29.93
N PHE A 100 0.72 6.85 30.79
CA PHE A 100 0.15 5.91 31.78
C PHE A 100 -0.51 4.67 31.19
N LEU A 101 -0.82 4.68 29.88
CA LEU A 101 -1.32 3.51 29.15
C LEU A 101 -0.24 2.46 28.87
N LEU A 102 1.04 2.86 28.92
CA LEU A 102 2.16 1.94 28.72
C LEU A 102 2.44 1.15 30.00
N PRO A 103 2.94 -0.10 29.89
CA PRO A 103 3.48 -0.83 31.05
C PRO A 103 4.64 -0.06 31.68
N GLN A 104 4.90 -0.32 32.96
CA GLN A 104 6.00 0.32 33.68
C GLN A 104 7.37 -0.05 33.10
N PHE A 105 8.24 0.95 32.98
CA PHE A 105 9.62 0.84 32.50
C PHE A 105 10.51 1.90 33.19
N ASP A 106 11.81 1.76 33.07
CA ASP A 106 12.76 2.72 33.59
C ASP A 106 12.66 4.09 32.89
N SER A 107 12.44 5.16 33.64
CA SER A 107 12.18 6.51 33.10
C SER A 107 13.28 7.03 32.18
N TRP A 108 14.56 6.65 32.38
CA TRP A 108 15.67 7.03 31.50
C TRP A 108 15.60 6.37 30.11
N LYS A 109 14.70 5.43 29.90
CA LYS A 109 14.42 4.84 28.58
C LYS A 109 13.38 5.62 27.78
N SER A 110 12.74 6.64 28.36
CA SER A 110 11.70 7.45 27.70
C SER A 110 12.16 8.05 26.36
N GLY A 111 13.45 8.44 26.25
CA GLY A 111 14.01 8.92 24.98
C GLY A 111 13.94 7.93 23.80
N LEU A 112 13.75 6.61 24.06
CA LEU A 112 13.52 5.62 23.01
C LEU A 112 12.09 5.64 22.44
N LEU A 113 11.16 6.21 23.19
CA LEU A 113 9.76 6.41 22.78
C LEU A 113 9.55 7.76 22.09
N GLU A 114 10.40 8.74 22.42
CA GLU A 114 10.23 10.13 22.05
C GLU A 114 10.71 10.43 20.63
N TRP A 115 9.89 11.13 19.86
CA TRP A 115 10.29 11.82 18.64
C TRP A 115 9.48 13.10 18.48
N ALA A 116 10.16 14.23 18.24
CA ALA A 116 9.53 15.55 18.11
C ALA A 116 8.62 15.92 19.30
N ASN A 117 9.09 15.68 20.53
CA ASN A 117 8.42 15.96 21.81
C ASN A 117 7.12 15.17 22.08
N VAL A 118 6.87 14.11 21.34
CA VAL A 118 5.72 13.19 21.56
C VAL A 118 6.20 11.75 21.64
N ILE A 119 5.35 10.85 22.15
CA ILE A 119 5.56 9.41 21.99
C ILE A 119 5.21 9.05 20.56
N ASN A 120 6.16 8.46 19.85
CA ASN A 120 5.99 8.08 18.46
C ASN A 120 6.24 6.58 18.27
N PRO A 121 5.20 5.75 18.11
CA PRO A 121 5.31 4.31 18.00
C PRO A 121 6.18 3.83 16.85
N LEU A 122 6.10 4.47 15.67
CA LEU A 122 6.92 4.11 14.52
C LEU A 122 8.38 4.42 14.78
N ALA A 123 8.70 5.61 15.29
CA ALA A 123 10.08 5.99 15.63
C ALA A 123 10.67 5.11 16.73
N SER A 124 9.85 4.75 17.75
CA SER A 124 10.24 3.82 18.81
C SER A 124 10.57 2.44 18.24
N ALA A 125 9.75 1.91 17.34
CA ALA A 125 10.00 0.64 16.68
C ALA A 125 11.31 0.66 15.89
N VAL A 126 11.55 1.72 15.09
CA VAL A 126 12.80 1.87 14.34
C VAL A 126 14.02 1.85 15.26
N ARG A 127 13.97 2.51 16.43
CA ARG A 127 15.06 2.49 17.41
C ARG A 127 15.24 1.14 18.10
N CYS A 128 14.14 0.49 18.50
CA CYS A 128 14.18 -0.66 19.42
C CYS A 128 14.24 -2.01 18.70
N ALA A 129 13.79 -2.11 17.46
CA ALA A 129 13.83 -3.35 16.70
C ALA A 129 15.27 -3.79 16.38
N TYR A 130 15.49 -5.10 16.32
CA TYR A 130 16.78 -5.69 15.93
C TYR A 130 17.07 -5.45 14.44
N LYS A 131 16.05 -5.56 13.58
CA LYS A 131 16.11 -5.20 12.16
C LYS A 131 14.89 -4.38 11.76
N VAL A 132 15.10 -3.46 10.84
CA VAL A 132 14.05 -2.64 10.23
C VAL A 132 13.97 -2.95 8.75
N THR A 133 12.77 -3.15 8.23
CA THR A 133 12.56 -3.36 6.80
C THR A 133 11.53 -2.38 6.26
N THR A 134 11.63 -2.11 4.97
CA THR A 134 10.56 -1.49 4.19
C THR A 134 10.22 -2.37 3.00
N VAL A 135 9.20 -1.99 2.28
CA VAL A 135 8.61 -2.80 1.21
C VAL A 135 9.22 -2.57 -0.17
N SER A 136 10.34 -1.81 -0.24
CA SER A 136 11.21 -1.79 -1.43
C SER A 136 12.57 -1.13 -1.13
N PRO A 137 13.65 -1.46 -1.86
CA PRO A 137 14.96 -0.85 -1.70
C PRO A 137 14.98 0.66 -1.94
N ASN A 138 14.35 1.12 -3.02
CA ASN A 138 14.31 2.54 -3.33
C ASN A 138 13.48 3.33 -2.31
N TYR A 139 12.38 2.75 -1.81
CA TYR A 139 11.61 3.38 -0.74
C TYR A 139 12.43 3.55 0.55
N MET A 140 13.24 2.54 0.93
CA MET A 140 14.16 2.69 2.06
C MET A 140 15.13 3.86 1.84
N ASN A 141 15.64 4.05 0.62
CA ASN A 141 16.49 5.19 0.31
C ASN A 141 15.72 6.52 0.39
N GLU A 142 14.50 6.58 -0.14
CA GLU A 142 13.65 7.78 -0.08
C GLU A 142 13.38 8.22 1.35
N LEU A 143 13.14 7.29 2.29
CA LEU A 143 12.90 7.59 3.70
C LEU A 143 14.06 8.36 4.39
N MET A 144 15.27 8.26 3.87
CA MET A 144 16.41 9.03 4.40
C MET A 144 16.35 10.52 4.03
N TYR A 145 15.47 10.92 3.09
CA TYR A 145 15.38 12.27 2.56
C TYR A 145 13.97 12.88 2.68
N ASP A 146 12.92 12.06 2.61
CA ASP A 146 11.52 12.46 2.75
C ASP A 146 10.75 11.37 3.51
N SER A 147 10.53 11.60 4.81
CA SER A 147 9.84 10.64 5.69
C SER A 147 9.01 11.33 6.78
N ALA A 148 8.41 12.47 6.43
CA ALA A 148 7.54 13.22 7.34
C ALA A 148 8.18 13.53 8.71
N GLY A 149 9.47 13.95 8.69
CA GLY A 149 10.23 14.35 9.86
C GLY A 149 11.03 13.23 10.53
N LEU A 150 11.11 12.04 9.95
CA LEU A 150 11.90 10.91 10.46
C LEU A 150 13.23 10.71 9.72
N GLU A 151 13.63 11.60 8.81
CA GLU A 151 14.79 11.46 7.92
C GLU A 151 16.09 11.23 8.71
N GLN A 152 16.28 11.98 9.81
CA GLN A 152 17.44 11.82 10.66
C GLN A 152 17.46 10.46 11.36
N LEU A 153 16.31 9.97 11.78
CA LEU A 153 16.15 8.65 12.39
C LEU A 153 16.55 7.55 11.41
N PHE A 154 16.00 7.57 10.19
CA PHE A 154 16.33 6.57 9.18
C PHE A 154 17.80 6.58 8.79
N ARG A 155 18.43 7.76 8.70
CA ARG A 155 19.87 7.85 8.46
C ARG A 155 20.68 7.25 9.61
N SER A 156 20.32 7.54 10.87
CA SER A 156 21.05 7.01 12.03
C SER A 156 20.90 5.50 12.22
N GLU A 157 19.77 4.92 11.81
CA GLU A 157 19.46 3.50 11.95
C GLU A 157 19.64 2.71 10.64
N SER A 158 20.27 3.32 9.61
CA SER A 158 20.45 2.72 8.29
C SER A 158 21.22 1.40 8.31
N TRP A 159 22.15 1.22 9.24
CA TRP A 159 22.98 0.02 9.40
C TRP A 159 22.17 -1.27 9.67
N LYS A 160 20.95 -1.16 10.21
CA LYS A 160 20.05 -2.30 10.47
C LYS A 160 18.82 -2.32 9.57
N SER A 161 18.74 -1.37 8.63
CA SER A 161 17.57 -1.12 7.78
C SER A 161 17.78 -1.64 6.36
N VAL A 162 16.77 -2.30 5.78
CA VAL A 162 16.83 -2.82 4.42
C VAL A 162 15.46 -2.77 3.74
N GLY A 163 15.43 -2.46 2.44
CA GLY A 163 14.23 -2.55 1.61
C GLY A 163 14.09 -3.95 1.00
N ILE A 164 12.91 -4.55 1.13
CA ILE A 164 12.59 -5.87 0.57
C ILE A 164 11.29 -5.72 -0.22
N LEU A 165 11.37 -5.94 -1.54
CA LEU A 165 10.22 -5.82 -2.41
C LEU A 165 9.18 -6.90 -2.08
N ASN A 166 7.89 -6.51 -1.99
CA ASN A 166 6.80 -7.46 -1.81
C ASN A 166 6.67 -8.36 -3.05
N GLY A 167 6.19 -9.57 -2.84
CA GLY A 167 5.75 -10.48 -3.88
C GLY A 167 4.25 -10.39 -4.14
N ILE A 168 3.79 -11.18 -5.10
CA ILE A 168 2.37 -11.45 -5.35
C ILE A 168 2.09 -12.94 -5.22
N ASP A 169 0.85 -13.29 -4.89
CA ASP A 169 0.40 -14.68 -4.89
C ASP A 169 0.24 -15.18 -6.33
N ASN A 170 1.14 -16.07 -6.75
CA ASN A 170 1.17 -16.59 -8.12
C ASN A 170 0.08 -17.63 -8.42
N GLU A 171 -0.62 -18.14 -7.41
CA GLU A 171 -1.75 -19.06 -7.59
C GLU A 171 -3.03 -18.27 -7.82
N VAL A 172 -3.25 -17.22 -7.02
CA VAL A 172 -4.41 -16.31 -7.17
C VAL A 172 -4.28 -15.45 -8.44
N TRP A 173 -3.07 -14.90 -8.68
CA TRP A 173 -2.79 -14.03 -9.83
C TRP A 173 -2.17 -14.81 -10.99
N ASP A 174 -2.86 -15.84 -11.48
CA ASP A 174 -2.43 -16.64 -12.64
C ASP A 174 -3.41 -16.48 -13.81
N PRO A 175 -3.02 -15.76 -14.87
CA PRO A 175 -3.88 -15.56 -16.05
C PRO A 175 -4.26 -16.85 -16.79
N SER A 176 -3.62 -17.98 -16.48
CA SER A 176 -3.95 -19.28 -17.08
C SER A 176 -5.10 -20.01 -16.38
N THR A 177 -5.38 -19.67 -15.11
CA THR A 177 -6.36 -20.36 -14.25
C THR A 177 -7.31 -19.42 -13.51
N ASP A 178 -7.13 -18.12 -13.61
CA ASP A 178 -7.89 -17.09 -12.89
C ASP A 178 -9.41 -17.17 -13.19
N PRO A 179 -10.26 -17.50 -12.21
CA PRO A 179 -11.70 -17.63 -12.41
C PRO A 179 -12.42 -16.30 -12.65
N MET A 180 -11.75 -15.17 -12.45
CA MET A 180 -12.35 -13.84 -12.59
C MET A 180 -12.25 -13.27 -14.00
N ILE A 181 -11.53 -13.96 -14.91
CA ILE A 181 -11.43 -13.60 -16.33
C ILE A 181 -12.05 -14.68 -17.22
N GLU A 182 -12.59 -14.26 -18.35
CA GLU A 182 -13.30 -15.19 -19.26
C GLU A 182 -12.36 -15.90 -20.24
N TYR A 183 -11.29 -15.28 -20.66
CA TYR A 183 -10.35 -15.86 -21.62
C TYR A 183 -8.98 -16.07 -20.95
N HIS A 184 -8.64 -17.33 -20.68
CA HIS A 184 -7.39 -17.69 -20.02
C HIS A 184 -6.18 -17.67 -20.94
N LEU A 185 -5.02 -17.29 -20.40
CA LEU A 185 -3.74 -17.37 -21.10
C LEU A 185 -3.38 -18.83 -21.38
N LYS A 186 -3.14 -19.15 -22.64
CA LYS A 186 -2.56 -20.43 -23.10
C LYS A 186 -1.16 -20.15 -23.65
N LYS A 187 -0.94 -20.41 -24.94
CA LYS A 187 0.36 -20.18 -25.59
C LYS A 187 0.45 -18.81 -26.30
N ASP A 188 -0.69 -18.25 -26.67
CA ASP A 188 -0.78 -17.03 -27.50
C ASP A 188 -1.21 -15.84 -26.62
N ILE A 189 -0.23 -15.04 -26.22
CA ILE A 189 -0.44 -13.83 -25.42
C ILE A 189 -1.23 -12.75 -26.18
N ILE A 190 -1.05 -12.65 -27.50
CA ILE A 190 -1.74 -11.64 -28.33
C ILE A 190 -3.21 -11.95 -28.35
N LYS A 191 -3.57 -13.22 -28.62
CA LYS A 191 -4.96 -13.68 -28.60
C LYS A 191 -5.58 -13.49 -27.23
N TYR A 192 -4.86 -13.87 -26.15
CA TYR A 192 -5.30 -13.66 -24.76
C TYR A 192 -5.66 -12.20 -24.48
N LYS A 193 -4.77 -11.27 -24.80
CA LYS A 193 -5.00 -9.84 -24.61
C LYS A 193 -6.15 -9.32 -25.44
N THR A 194 -6.21 -9.72 -26.74
CA THR A 194 -7.25 -9.27 -27.65
C THR A 194 -8.64 -9.70 -27.21
N GLU A 195 -8.82 -10.97 -26.80
CA GLU A 195 -10.14 -11.45 -26.38
C GLU A 195 -10.58 -10.83 -25.06
N ASN A 196 -9.70 -10.71 -24.04
CA ASN A 196 -10.03 -10.04 -22.79
C ASN A 196 -10.32 -8.54 -22.98
N LYS A 197 -9.61 -7.87 -23.89
CA LYS A 197 -9.89 -6.47 -24.25
C LYS A 197 -11.28 -6.31 -24.86
N LYS A 198 -11.67 -7.18 -25.79
CA LYS A 198 -13.02 -7.18 -26.39
C LYS A 198 -14.10 -7.36 -25.31
N ILE A 199 -13.88 -8.29 -24.37
CA ILE A 199 -14.80 -8.55 -23.27
C ILE A 199 -14.92 -7.32 -22.36
N LEU A 200 -13.80 -6.75 -21.93
CA LEU A 200 -13.76 -5.54 -21.10
C LEU A 200 -14.45 -4.37 -21.79
N CYS A 201 -14.15 -4.12 -23.08
CA CYS A 201 -14.76 -3.05 -23.85
C CYS A 201 -16.27 -3.26 -24.02
N LYS A 202 -16.73 -4.50 -24.20
CA LYS A 202 -18.17 -4.81 -24.23
C LYS A 202 -18.87 -4.49 -22.91
N ILE A 203 -18.23 -4.77 -21.78
CA ILE A 203 -18.76 -4.46 -20.45
C ILE A 203 -18.83 -2.94 -20.21
N THR A 204 -17.82 -2.23 -20.69
CA THR A 204 -17.64 -0.77 -20.42
C THR A 204 -18.23 0.13 -21.50
N GLY A 205 -18.66 -0.41 -22.64
CA GLY A 205 -19.18 0.34 -23.78
C GLY A 205 -18.10 1.05 -24.61
N LEU A 206 -16.83 0.65 -24.48
CA LEU A 206 -15.69 1.26 -25.18
C LEU A 206 -15.36 0.55 -26.50
N ASP A 207 -14.68 1.23 -27.44
CA ASP A 207 -14.23 0.64 -28.70
C ASP A 207 -12.99 -0.25 -28.49
N PRO A 208 -13.02 -1.58 -28.73
CA PRO A 208 -11.88 -2.45 -28.56
C PRO A 208 -10.72 -2.21 -29.55
N ASN A 209 -10.94 -1.45 -30.62
CA ASN A 209 -9.92 -1.15 -31.60
C ASN A 209 -8.98 0.01 -31.18
N LEU A 210 -9.35 0.79 -30.16
CA LEU A 210 -8.54 1.86 -29.64
C LEU A 210 -7.63 1.38 -28.49
N PRO A 211 -6.43 1.96 -28.31
CA PRO A 211 -5.60 1.70 -27.13
C PRO A 211 -6.38 1.95 -25.84
N LEU A 212 -6.27 1.04 -24.88
CA LEU A 212 -7.01 1.08 -23.63
C LEU A 212 -6.06 1.25 -22.43
N TYR A 213 -6.23 2.36 -21.73
CA TYR A 213 -5.47 2.72 -20.53
C TYR A 213 -6.32 2.45 -19.27
N GLY A 214 -5.77 1.67 -18.34
CA GLY A 214 -6.39 1.38 -17.05
C GLY A 214 -5.81 2.25 -15.92
N PHE A 215 -6.64 2.61 -14.95
CA PHE A 215 -6.22 3.07 -13.63
C PHE A 215 -7.02 2.30 -12.57
N ILE A 216 -6.31 1.71 -11.62
CA ILE A 216 -6.91 0.97 -10.50
C ILE A 216 -6.29 1.46 -9.20
N GLY A 217 -7.11 1.90 -8.24
CA GLY A 217 -6.59 2.29 -6.94
C GLY A 217 -7.45 3.27 -6.16
N ARG A 218 -6.95 3.66 -4.99
CA ARG A 218 -7.59 4.75 -4.23
C ARG A 218 -7.52 6.06 -5.01
N LEU A 219 -8.64 6.76 -5.10
CA LEU A 219 -8.72 8.07 -5.76
C LEU A 219 -8.27 9.17 -4.79
N VAL A 220 -6.96 9.24 -4.56
CA VAL A 220 -6.32 10.17 -3.62
C VAL A 220 -5.11 10.84 -4.26
N LEU A 221 -4.68 11.98 -3.70
CA LEU A 221 -3.54 12.76 -4.19
C LEU A 221 -2.24 11.95 -4.24
N GLU A 222 -2.01 11.08 -3.25
CA GLU A 222 -0.81 10.21 -3.20
C GLU A 222 -0.68 9.33 -4.45
N LYS A 223 -1.81 8.89 -5.03
CA LYS A 223 -1.86 8.06 -6.25
C LYS A 223 -1.85 8.87 -7.54
N GLY A 224 -1.83 10.22 -7.47
CA GLY A 224 -1.88 11.09 -8.64
C GLY A 224 -3.20 11.01 -9.40
N ALA A 225 -4.29 10.62 -8.74
CA ALA A 225 -5.57 10.38 -9.40
C ALA A 225 -6.16 11.66 -10.00
N GLU A 226 -5.99 12.81 -9.34
CA GLU A 226 -6.42 14.12 -9.86
C GLU A 226 -5.65 14.51 -11.14
N PHE A 227 -4.37 14.13 -11.23
CA PHE A 227 -3.58 14.36 -12.44
C PHE A 227 -4.14 13.57 -13.62
N ILE A 228 -4.54 12.29 -13.40
CA ILE A 228 -5.13 11.45 -14.45
C ILE A 228 -6.44 12.05 -14.95
N ALA A 229 -7.33 12.53 -14.08
CA ALA A 229 -8.58 13.14 -14.51
C ALA A 229 -8.33 14.36 -15.42
N GLY A 230 -7.39 15.23 -15.05
CA GLY A 230 -6.98 16.37 -15.87
C GLY A 230 -6.31 15.97 -17.20
N LEU A 231 -5.47 14.94 -17.19
CA LEU A 231 -4.83 14.38 -18.37
C LEU A 231 -5.86 13.87 -19.38
N ILE A 232 -6.81 13.05 -18.91
CA ILE A 232 -7.88 12.49 -19.74
C ILE A 232 -8.69 13.61 -20.39
N ASP A 233 -9.14 14.59 -19.61
CA ASP A 233 -9.93 15.71 -20.16
C ASP A 233 -9.18 16.53 -21.20
N THR A 234 -7.91 16.85 -20.92
CA THR A 234 -7.05 17.60 -21.82
C THR A 234 -6.82 16.85 -23.13
N TRP A 235 -6.50 15.55 -23.05
CA TRP A 235 -6.23 14.73 -24.22
C TRP A 235 -7.49 14.52 -25.08
N LEU A 236 -8.58 14.04 -24.45
CA LEU A 236 -9.81 13.70 -25.17
C LEU A 236 -10.58 14.91 -25.70
N SER A 237 -10.29 16.11 -25.22
CA SER A 237 -10.82 17.35 -25.81
C SER A 237 -10.24 17.64 -27.20
N ARG A 238 -9.07 17.08 -27.51
CA ARG A 238 -8.35 17.28 -28.80
C ARG A 238 -8.30 16.01 -29.63
N HIS A 239 -8.24 14.84 -29.00
CA HIS A 239 -8.00 13.55 -29.65
C HIS A 239 -9.00 12.50 -29.11
N LYS A 240 -9.62 11.73 -29.99
CA LYS A 240 -10.60 10.67 -29.64
C LYS A 240 -10.06 9.27 -29.95
N ASN A 241 -8.75 9.10 -29.94
CA ASN A 241 -8.07 7.90 -30.45
C ASN A 241 -7.59 6.94 -29.36
N ILE A 242 -8.00 7.13 -28.11
CA ILE A 242 -7.67 6.25 -26.97
C ILE A 242 -8.84 6.13 -26.01
N ASN A 243 -8.84 5.05 -25.24
CA ASN A 243 -9.83 4.76 -24.20
C ASN A 243 -9.22 4.74 -22.82
N PHE A 244 -10.05 5.04 -21.81
CA PHE A 244 -9.69 4.93 -20.40
C PHE A 244 -10.72 4.12 -19.63
N VAL A 245 -10.24 3.26 -18.73
CA VAL A 245 -11.04 2.56 -17.74
C VAL A 245 -10.51 2.87 -16.34
N ILE A 246 -11.36 3.41 -15.48
CA ILE A 246 -11.01 3.85 -14.13
C ILE A 246 -11.79 3.00 -13.12
N LEU A 247 -11.08 2.44 -12.14
CA LEU A 247 -11.66 1.67 -11.05
C LEU A 247 -11.09 2.11 -9.71
N GLY A 248 -11.93 2.59 -8.81
CA GLY A 248 -11.51 2.95 -7.47
C GLY A 248 -12.50 3.86 -6.74
N THR A 249 -12.20 4.14 -5.48
CA THR A 249 -12.91 5.10 -4.63
C THR A 249 -11.92 5.91 -3.80
N GLY A 250 -12.34 7.07 -3.28
CA GLY A 250 -11.47 7.88 -2.43
C GLY A 250 -12.03 9.25 -2.12
N ASP A 251 -11.25 10.28 -2.40
CA ASP A 251 -11.64 11.67 -2.20
C ASP A 251 -12.82 12.05 -3.09
N LYS A 252 -13.85 12.64 -2.49
CA LYS A 252 -15.08 12.98 -3.20
C LYS A 252 -14.90 14.02 -4.31
N SER A 253 -13.94 14.92 -4.15
CA SER A 253 -13.60 15.90 -5.19
C SER A 253 -12.98 15.22 -6.41
N ILE A 254 -12.10 14.23 -6.20
CA ILE A 254 -11.48 13.46 -7.25
C ILE A 254 -12.48 12.50 -7.91
N GLU A 255 -13.35 11.85 -7.13
CA GLU A 255 -14.46 11.04 -7.67
C GLU A 255 -15.36 11.88 -8.59
N SER A 256 -15.74 13.09 -8.16
CA SER A 256 -16.56 14.02 -8.95
C SER A 256 -15.86 14.47 -10.24
N ALA A 257 -14.54 14.70 -10.19
CA ALA A 257 -13.76 15.03 -11.38
C ALA A 257 -13.79 13.88 -12.41
N PHE A 258 -13.60 12.63 -11.99
CA PHE A 258 -13.70 11.47 -12.87
C PHE A 258 -15.10 11.26 -13.43
N GLN A 259 -16.16 11.47 -12.64
CA GLN A 259 -17.55 11.43 -13.12
C GLN A 259 -17.79 12.47 -14.22
N SER A 260 -17.31 13.70 -14.00
CA SER A 260 -17.43 14.79 -14.99
C SER A 260 -16.72 14.46 -16.29
N VAL A 261 -15.49 13.93 -16.19
CA VAL A 261 -14.69 13.51 -17.36
C VAL A 261 -15.36 12.35 -18.10
N ALA A 262 -15.86 11.36 -17.38
CA ALA A 262 -16.56 10.22 -17.96
C ALA A 262 -17.87 10.64 -18.64
N TYR A 263 -18.61 11.58 -18.05
CA TYR A 263 -19.81 12.13 -18.68
C TYR A 263 -19.48 12.89 -19.97
N LYS A 264 -18.48 13.77 -19.94
CA LYS A 264 -18.03 14.58 -21.08
C LYS A 264 -17.49 13.74 -22.23
N HIS A 265 -16.83 12.62 -21.93
CA HIS A 265 -16.14 11.75 -22.89
C HIS A 265 -16.67 10.31 -22.85
N ALA A 266 -18.00 10.13 -22.77
CA ALA A 266 -18.65 8.85 -22.55
C ALA A 266 -18.31 7.74 -23.58
N SER A 267 -17.89 8.12 -24.80
CA SER A 267 -17.44 7.14 -25.82
C SER A 267 -16.04 6.58 -25.56
N ASN A 268 -15.25 7.23 -24.71
CA ASN A 268 -13.83 6.91 -24.51
C ASN A 268 -13.45 6.67 -23.03
N VAL A 269 -14.33 6.97 -22.07
CA VAL A 269 -14.04 6.85 -20.64
C VAL A 269 -15.12 6.05 -19.93
N ALA A 270 -14.72 4.95 -19.30
CA ALA A 270 -15.53 4.22 -18.34
C ALA A 270 -14.99 4.43 -16.93
N CYS A 271 -15.83 4.89 -16.02
CA CYS A 271 -15.46 5.15 -14.63
C CYS A 271 -16.36 4.35 -13.67
N MET A 272 -15.73 3.53 -12.82
CA MET A 272 -16.39 2.70 -11.82
C MET A 272 -15.90 3.11 -10.43
N LEU A 273 -16.74 3.87 -9.70
CA LEU A 273 -16.46 4.32 -8.34
C LEU A 273 -16.83 3.26 -7.32
N ALA A 274 -16.08 2.18 -7.30
CA ALA A 274 -16.30 1.03 -6.43
C ALA A 274 -14.99 0.28 -6.14
N TYR A 275 -14.97 -0.45 -5.02
CA TYR A 275 -14.06 -1.57 -4.86
C TYR A 275 -14.67 -2.78 -5.57
N ASN A 276 -13.99 -3.31 -6.58
CA ASN A 276 -14.46 -4.47 -7.34
C ASN A 276 -13.27 -5.31 -7.81
N GLU A 277 -13.01 -6.39 -7.08
CA GLU A 277 -11.87 -7.28 -7.34
C GLU A 277 -11.99 -7.96 -8.72
N THR A 278 -13.14 -8.52 -9.04
CA THR A 278 -13.38 -9.16 -10.36
C THR A 278 -13.12 -8.20 -11.51
N MET A 279 -13.54 -6.94 -11.38
CA MET A 279 -13.28 -5.92 -12.41
C MET A 279 -11.81 -5.57 -12.51
N SER A 280 -11.06 -5.57 -11.40
CA SER A 280 -9.62 -5.32 -11.44
C SER A 280 -8.88 -6.39 -12.24
N HIS A 281 -9.22 -7.67 -12.06
CA HIS A 281 -8.67 -8.78 -12.85
C HIS A 281 -8.96 -8.62 -14.35
N LYS A 282 -10.20 -8.23 -14.71
CA LYS A 282 -10.58 -7.95 -16.10
C LYS A 282 -9.81 -6.77 -16.69
N ILE A 283 -9.55 -5.73 -15.91
CA ILE A 283 -8.74 -4.58 -16.36
C ILE A 283 -7.29 -5.01 -16.57
N TYR A 284 -6.68 -5.76 -15.64
CA TYR A 284 -5.32 -6.27 -15.85
C TYR A 284 -5.23 -7.20 -17.08
N ALA A 285 -6.24 -8.01 -17.33
CA ALA A 285 -6.26 -8.91 -18.50
C ALA A 285 -6.52 -8.16 -19.82
N GLY A 286 -7.39 -7.14 -19.81
CA GLY A 286 -7.91 -6.50 -21.02
C GLY A 286 -7.27 -5.16 -21.39
N ALA A 287 -6.72 -4.40 -20.46
CA ALA A 287 -6.07 -3.13 -20.78
C ALA A 287 -4.74 -3.33 -21.53
N ASP A 288 -4.34 -2.37 -22.35
CA ASP A 288 -3.02 -2.36 -22.99
C ASP A 288 -1.99 -1.77 -22.02
N PHE A 289 -2.38 -0.71 -21.29
CA PHE A 289 -1.52 0.01 -20.36
C PHE A 289 -2.19 0.19 -19.00
N LEU A 290 -1.39 0.23 -17.94
CA LEU A 290 -1.82 0.61 -16.60
C LEU A 290 -1.10 1.87 -16.14
N LEU A 291 -1.86 2.92 -15.77
CA LEU A 291 -1.32 4.20 -15.33
C LEU A 291 -1.11 4.20 -13.81
N MET A 292 0.10 4.53 -13.37
CA MET A 292 0.46 4.65 -11.95
C MET A 292 1.32 5.89 -11.68
N PRO A 293 0.75 7.11 -11.76
CA PRO A 293 1.47 8.35 -11.52
C PRO A 293 1.58 8.68 -10.03
N SER A 294 1.86 7.70 -9.20
CA SER A 294 1.91 7.86 -7.74
C SER A 294 2.97 8.87 -7.31
N ARG A 295 2.61 9.79 -6.40
CA ARG A 295 3.57 10.67 -5.73
C ARG A 295 4.40 9.92 -4.71
N VAL A 296 3.75 8.99 -4.02
CA VAL A 296 4.38 8.08 -3.07
C VAL A 296 3.84 6.68 -3.33
N GLU A 297 4.74 5.71 -3.51
CA GLU A 297 4.37 4.31 -3.71
C GLU A 297 5.42 3.41 -3.04
N PRO A 298 5.24 3.09 -1.75
CA PRO A 298 6.24 2.30 -1.01
C PRO A 298 6.66 1.01 -1.70
N CYS A 299 5.71 0.26 -2.20
CA CYS A 299 5.95 -0.92 -3.03
C CYS A 299 5.15 -0.85 -4.34
N GLY A 300 3.84 -0.75 -4.22
CA GLY A 300 2.90 -1.04 -5.29
C GLY A 300 2.78 -2.54 -5.58
N LEU A 301 1.57 -2.98 -5.87
CA LEU A 301 1.30 -4.35 -6.33
C LEU A 301 0.67 -4.34 -7.73
N ASN A 302 -0.07 -3.30 -8.05
CA ASN A 302 -0.81 -3.17 -9.31
C ASN A 302 0.08 -3.32 -10.55
N GLN A 303 1.31 -2.78 -10.52
CA GLN A 303 2.28 -2.95 -11.61
C GLN A 303 2.70 -4.41 -11.77
N MET A 304 2.83 -5.14 -10.66
CA MET A 304 3.19 -6.55 -10.70
C MET A 304 2.05 -7.39 -11.26
N PHE A 305 0.80 -7.10 -10.85
CA PHE A 305 -0.40 -7.72 -11.42
C PHE A 305 -0.53 -7.39 -12.92
N ALA A 306 -0.35 -6.13 -13.31
CA ALA A 306 -0.37 -5.71 -14.70
C ALA A 306 0.63 -6.49 -15.55
N MET A 307 1.90 -6.55 -15.14
CA MET A 307 2.95 -7.29 -15.83
C MET A 307 2.63 -8.79 -15.91
N ARG A 308 2.12 -9.37 -14.83
CA ARG A 308 1.71 -10.79 -14.78
C ARG A 308 0.62 -11.11 -15.80
N TYR A 309 -0.28 -10.16 -16.08
CA TYR A 309 -1.39 -10.28 -17.02
C TYR A 309 -1.06 -9.72 -18.42
N GLY A 310 0.19 -9.33 -18.67
CA GLY A 310 0.63 -8.82 -19.96
C GLY A 310 0.14 -7.40 -20.28
N THR A 311 -0.21 -6.61 -19.27
CA THR A 311 -0.53 -5.19 -19.36
C THR A 311 0.71 -4.37 -19.02
N LEU A 312 1.08 -3.42 -19.88
CA LEU A 312 2.30 -2.63 -19.72
C LEU A 312 2.08 -1.51 -18.68
N PRO A 313 2.79 -1.50 -17.54
CA PRO A 313 2.67 -0.40 -16.58
C PRO A 313 3.39 0.85 -17.05
N ILE A 314 2.73 2.02 -16.89
CA ILE A 314 3.31 3.35 -17.05
C ILE A 314 3.36 3.98 -15.68
N VAL A 315 4.55 4.09 -15.11
CA VAL A 315 4.74 4.39 -13.70
C VAL A 315 5.64 5.60 -13.48
N ARG A 316 5.37 6.36 -12.40
CA ARG A 316 6.34 7.35 -11.94
C ARG A 316 7.53 6.65 -11.28
N THR A 317 8.74 7.19 -11.50
CA THR A 317 10.01 6.67 -10.93
C THR A 317 10.08 6.98 -9.43
N THR A 318 9.34 6.23 -8.60
CA THR A 318 9.29 6.41 -7.14
C THR A 318 9.10 5.08 -6.42
N GLY A 319 9.65 4.96 -5.22
CA GLY A 319 9.51 3.81 -4.32
C GLY A 319 9.66 2.47 -5.04
N GLY A 320 8.78 1.54 -4.74
CA GLY A 320 8.79 0.20 -5.33
C GLY A 320 8.43 0.15 -6.82
N LEU A 321 7.85 1.19 -7.40
CA LEU A 321 7.64 1.27 -8.85
C LEU A 321 8.98 1.32 -9.58
N LYS A 322 9.95 2.10 -9.07
CA LYS A 322 11.31 2.15 -9.60
C LYS A 322 12.02 0.80 -9.50
N ASP A 323 11.79 0.07 -8.42
CA ASP A 323 12.47 -1.22 -8.18
C ASP A 323 11.86 -2.38 -8.96
N SER A 324 10.55 -2.35 -9.22
CA SER A 324 9.81 -3.47 -9.84
C SER A 324 9.59 -3.31 -11.34
N VAL A 325 9.60 -2.09 -11.86
CA VAL A 325 9.37 -1.82 -13.29
C VAL A 325 10.66 -1.37 -13.95
N LYS A 326 11.25 -2.25 -14.76
CA LYS A 326 12.39 -1.91 -15.61
C LYS A 326 11.88 -1.15 -16.82
N ASP A 327 12.52 -0.02 -17.15
CA ASP A 327 12.08 0.84 -18.26
C ASP A 327 12.28 0.16 -19.62
N ILE A 328 11.36 0.41 -20.56
CA ILE A 328 11.38 -0.18 -21.90
C ILE A 328 12.63 0.19 -22.72
N SER A 329 13.32 1.28 -22.37
CA SER A 329 14.58 1.68 -22.97
C SER A 329 15.79 0.83 -22.51
N GLU A 330 15.62 0.02 -21.45
CA GLU A 330 16.64 -0.85 -20.90
C GLU A 330 16.48 -2.29 -21.44
N GLU A 331 17.57 -3.05 -21.52
CA GLU A 331 17.50 -4.46 -21.92
C GLU A 331 16.58 -5.26 -20.98
N GLY A 332 15.57 -5.95 -21.52
CA GLY A 332 14.56 -6.67 -20.77
C GLY A 332 13.55 -5.75 -20.07
N GLY A 333 13.32 -4.55 -20.61
CA GLY A 333 12.31 -3.60 -20.12
C GLY A 333 10.90 -4.17 -20.14
N VAL A 334 10.11 -3.86 -19.10
CA VAL A 334 8.77 -4.43 -18.86
C VAL A 334 7.71 -3.35 -18.61
N GLY A 335 8.07 -2.07 -18.70
CA GLY A 335 7.16 -0.95 -18.51
C GLY A 335 7.77 0.38 -18.91
N ILE A 336 7.07 1.47 -18.73
CA ILE A 336 7.51 2.81 -19.02
C ILE A 336 7.64 3.58 -17.71
N ARG A 337 8.80 4.20 -17.47
CA ARG A 337 9.04 5.06 -16.32
C ARG A 337 9.10 6.53 -16.73
N PHE A 338 8.55 7.40 -15.88
CA PHE A 338 8.66 8.85 -16.04
C PHE A 338 8.89 9.52 -14.67
N ASP A 339 9.57 10.67 -14.67
CA ASP A 339 9.96 11.36 -13.42
C ASP A 339 8.99 12.49 -13.06
N HIS A 340 8.49 13.24 -14.03
CA HIS A 340 7.72 14.48 -13.80
C HIS A 340 6.28 14.36 -14.27
N MET A 341 5.35 14.76 -13.39
CA MET A 341 3.92 14.91 -13.72
C MET A 341 3.68 16.32 -14.23
N ASN A 342 3.78 16.51 -15.54
CA ASN A 342 3.43 17.75 -16.25
C ASN A 342 2.66 17.42 -17.54
N PHE A 343 1.81 18.36 -17.96
CA PHE A 343 1.02 18.25 -19.19
C PHE A 343 1.82 18.68 -20.39
#